data_63ce6aed04641c34b8a21ff158db3026
#
_entry.id   63ce6aed04641c34b8a21ff158db3026
#
_cell.length_a   1.000
_cell.length_b   1.000
_cell.length_c   1.000
_cell.angle_alpha   90.00
_cell.angle_beta   90.00
_cell.angle_gamma   90.00
#
_symmetry.space_group_name_H-M   'P 1'
#
loop_
_entity.id
_entity.type
_entity.pdbx_description
1 polymer ?
#
loop_
_entity_poly.entity_id
_entity_poly.type
_entity_poly.pdbx_seq_one_letter_code
_entity_poly.pdbx_strand_id
1 'polypeptide(L)'
;MPEGPKTLELAHVERLLTFAQQSAAAEIGFGHLSSAGTIDNQFAPSTLITARMTFSFTIASKLGFSEYTSLAERGVKALSTVFHDDDHGGFFSVAPGFGDAGNKSAYDHAFVLLAASTAQSHGIIGADALVDTALSTLFSRFWREDLGIF
;
A
#
# COMPACT_ATOMS: atom_id res chain seq x y z
N MET A 1 -34.83 15.59 10.13
CA MET A 1 -34.42 15.72 8.70
C MET A 1 -33.78 14.43 8.28
N PRO A 2 -34.22 13.74 7.25
CA PRO A 2 -33.46 12.60 6.76
C PRO A 2 -32.10 13.07 6.25
N GLU A 3 -31.06 12.42 6.69
CA GLU A 3 -29.71 12.69 6.20
C GLU A 3 -29.68 12.52 4.69
N GLY A 4 -29.09 13.47 3.98
CA GLY A 4 -29.05 13.43 2.52
C GLY A 4 -28.11 12.32 2.02
N PRO A 5 -28.19 11.93 0.72
CA PRO A 5 -27.39 10.84 0.15
C PRO A 5 -25.88 10.94 0.43
N LYS A 6 -25.31 12.15 0.42
CA LYS A 6 -23.87 12.38 0.71
C LYS A 6 -23.48 12.04 2.15
N THR A 7 -24.36 12.20 3.11
CA THR A 7 -24.12 11.89 4.53
C THR A 7 -24.08 10.37 4.74
N LEU A 8 -24.95 9.64 4.04
CA LEU A 8 -24.99 8.17 4.06
C LEU A 8 -23.72 7.56 3.42
N GLU A 9 -23.23 8.15 2.33
CA GLU A 9 -22.02 7.72 1.65
C GLU A 9 -20.79 7.91 2.53
N LEU A 10 -20.65 9.05 3.20
CA LEU A 10 -19.54 9.32 4.12
C LEU A 10 -19.56 8.38 5.33
N ALA A 11 -20.71 8.16 5.94
CA ALA A 11 -20.83 7.22 7.06
C ALA A 11 -20.48 5.78 6.66
N HIS A 12 -20.72 5.41 5.40
CA HIS A 12 -20.30 4.11 4.88
C HIS A 12 -18.77 4.03 4.69
N VAL A 13 -18.16 5.09 4.15
CA VAL A 13 -16.71 5.22 4.03
C VAL A 13 -16.03 5.12 5.39
N GLU A 14 -16.52 5.84 6.40
CA GLU A 14 -15.99 5.78 7.77
C GLU A 14 -16.02 4.36 8.35
N ARG A 15 -17.10 3.62 8.15
CA ARG A 15 -17.20 2.23 8.60
C ARG A 15 -16.19 1.32 7.90
N LEU A 16 -15.98 1.51 6.59
CA LEU A 16 -14.98 0.75 5.83
C LEU A 16 -13.56 1.09 6.29
N LEU A 17 -13.27 2.36 6.54
CA LEU A 17 -11.97 2.80 7.06
C LEU A 17 -11.72 2.27 8.47
N THR A 18 -12.72 2.30 9.36
CA THR A 18 -12.66 1.73 10.71
C THR A 18 -12.38 0.23 10.66
N PHE A 19 -12.96 -0.48 9.69
CA PHE A 19 -12.62 -1.89 9.47
C PHE A 19 -11.19 -2.04 8.94
N ALA A 20 -10.83 -1.31 7.89
CA ALA A 20 -9.55 -1.43 7.21
C ALA A 20 -8.35 -1.10 8.12
N GLN A 21 -8.50 -0.15 9.06
CA GLN A 21 -7.42 0.21 9.99
C GLN A 21 -6.97 -0.96 10.88
N GLN A 22 -7.81 -1.98 11.09
CA GLN A 22 -7.42 -3.18 11.84
C GLN A 22 -6.27 -3.94 11.15
N SER A 23 -6.06 -3.75 9.85
CA SER A 23 -4.91 -4.30 9.12
C SER A 23 -3.57 -3.81 9.66
N ALA A 24 -3.55 -2.65 10.33
CA ALA A 24 -2.35 -2.10 10.97
C ALA A 24 -1.95 -2.84 12.26
N ALA A 25 -2.77 -3.77 12.76
CA ALA A 25 -2.38 -4.65 13.86
C ALA A 25 -1.31 -5.69 13.46
N ALA A 26 -1.05 -5.86 12.14
CA ALA A 26 0.09 -6.64 11.67
C ALA A 26 1.42 -6.03 12.12
N GLU A 27 2.41 -6.88 12.37
CA GLU A 27 3.76 -6.45 12.77
C GLU A 27 4.47 -5.69 11.64
N ILE A 28 4.28 -6.13 10.39
CA ILE A 28 4.92 -5.58 9.19
C ILE A 28 3.85 -5.03 8.25
N GLY A 29 4.00 -3.75 7.88
CA GLY A 29 3.11 -3.11 6.92
C GLY A 29 1.64 -3.19 7.32
N PHE A 30 0.83 -3.78 6.45
CA PHE A 30 -0.59 -4.07 6.68
C PHE A 30 -0.87 -5.54 6.40
N GLY A 31 -1.64 -6.17 7.31
CA GLY A 31 -1.99 -7.57 7.20
C GLY A 31 -3.30 -7.84 6.47
N HIS A 32 -3.49 -9.07 6.05
CA HIS A 32 -4.78 -9.54 5.59
C HIS A 32 -5.78 -9.59 6.75
N LEU A 33 -7.01 -9.18 6.49
CA LEU A 33 -8.08 -9.25 7.47
C LEU A 33 -9.03 -10.39 7.16
N SER A 34 -9.44 -11.10 8.20
CA SER A 34 -10.60 -12.00 8.15
C SER A 34 -11.89 -11.17 8.01
N SER A 35 -13.01 -11.84 7.72
CA SER A 35 -14.32 -11.19 7.69
C SER A 35 -14.74 -10.57 9.04
N ALA A 36 -14.11 -11.00 10.15
CA ALA A 36 -14.32 -10.44 11.48
C ALA A 36 -13.43 -9.22 11.81
N GLY A 37 -12.54 -8.80 10.87
CA GLY A 37 -11.64 -7.67 11.09
C GLY A 37 -10.40 -8.01 11.94
N THR A 38 -10.07 -9.27 12.09
CA THR A 38 -8.83 -9.71 12.75
C THR A 38 -7.77 -10.08 11.73
N ILE A 39 -6.49 -9.96 12.09
CA ILE A 39 -5.40 -10.40 11.21
C ILE A 39 -5.54 -11.89 10.92
N ASP A 40 -5.52 -12.24 9.64
CA ASP A 40 -5.48 -13.62 9.18
C ASP A 40 -4.03 -14.06 8.99
N ASN A 41 -3.50 -14.77 9.98
CA ASN A 41 -2.11 -15.23 9.99
C ASN A 41 -1.83 -16.39 9.01
N GLN A 42 -2.80 -16.84 8.26
CA GLN A 42 -2.57 -17.79 7.16
C GLN A 42 -1.90 -17.13 5.96
N PHE A 43 -1.97 -15.80 5.87
CA PHE A 43 -1.36 -15.01 4.81
C PHE A 43 -0.11 -14.29 5.31
N ALA A 44 0.97 -14.42 4.56
CA ALA A 44 2.20 -13.68 4.81
C ALA A 44 1.99 -12.16 4.62
N PRO A 45 2.70 -11.29 5.37
CA PRO A 45 2.74 -9.86 5.08
C PRO A 45 3.20 -9.64 3.64
N SER A 46 2.42 -8.87 2.87
CA SER A 46 2.66 -8.72 1.43
C SER A 46 2.75 -7.26 1.00
N THR A 47 3.58 -7.03 -0.01
CA THR A 47 3.70 -5.73 -0.68
C THR A 47 2.37 -5.27 -1.24
N LEU A 48 1.61 -6.17 -1.87
CA LEU A 48 0.33 -5.83 -2.49
C LEU A 48 -0.67 -5.25 -1.48
N ILE A 49 -0.88 -5.93 -0.36
CA ILE A 49 -1.81 -5.45 0.68
C ILE A 49 -1.29 -4.16 1.30
N THR A 50 0.01 -4.08 1.57
CA THR A 50 0.61 -2.86 2.12
C THR A 50 0.43 -1.68 1.17
N ALA A 51 0.69 -1.85 -0.13
CA ALA A 51 0.49 -0.80 -1.13
C ALA A 51 -0.98 -0.36 -1.24
N ARG A 52 -1.91 -1.32 -1.29
CA ARG A 52 -3.35 -1.02 -1.35
C ARG A 52 -3.85 -0.27 -0.13
N MET A 53 -3.43 -0.65 1.07
CA MET A 53 -3.80 0.05 2.30
C MET A 53 -3.16 1.43 2.37
N THR A 54 -1.90 1.58 1.96
CA THR A 54 -1.22 2.88 1.85
C THR A 54 -2.01 3.82 0.94
N PHE A 55 -2.39 3.35 -0.25
CA PHE A 55 -3.24 4.10 -1.18
C PHE A 55 -4.57 4.52 -0.52
N SER A 56 -5.28 3.56 0.09
CA SER A 56 -6.60 3.80 0.68
C SER A 56 -6.54 4.82 1.83
N PHE A 57 -5.56 4.70 2.72
CA PHE A 57 -5.40 5.64 3.84
C PHE A 57 -4.90 7.02 3.37
N THR A 58 -4.12 7.09 2.30
CA THR A 58 -3.77 8.37 1.69
C THR A 58 -5.00 9.06 1.12
N ILE A 59 -5.85 8.33 0.39
CA ILE A 59 -7.11 8.89 -0.13
C ILE A 59 -8.03 9.32 1.01
N ALA A 60 -8.15 8.54 2.07
CA ALA A 60 -8.92 8.90 3.26
C ALA A 60 -8.42 10.24 3.85
N SER A 61 -7.12 10.39 4.04
CA SER A 61 -6.50 11.62 4.53
C SER A 61 -6.81 12.81 3.61
N LYS A 62 -6.72 12.62 2.27
CA LYS A 62 -7.08 13.66 1.28
C LYS A 62 -8.55 14.06 1.34
N LEU A 63 -9.45 13.17 1.71
CA LEU A 63 -10.88 13.42 1.87
C LEU A 63 -11.23 14.09 3.21
N GLY A 64 -10.26 14.35 4.06
CA GLY A 64 -10.45 15.06 5.33
C GLY A 64 -10.40 14.17 6.56
N PHE A 65 -10.22 12.85 6.42
CA PHE A 65 -10.02 11.92 7.54
C PHE A 65 -8.55 11.91 7.96
N SER A 66 -8.09 13.03 8.55
CA SER A 66 -6.67 13.28 8.83
C SER A 66 -6.02 12.29 9.81
N GLU A 67 -6.81 11.60 10.60
CA GLU A 67 -6.37 10.53 11.51
C GLU A 67 -5.71 9.34 10.78
N TYR A 68 -6.01 9.16 9.48
CA TYR A 68 -5.39 8.10 8.66
C TYR A 68 -4.05 8.49 8.04
N THR A 69 -3.58 9.74 8.19
CA THR A 69 -2.29 10.19 7.66
C THR A 69 -1.13 9.34 8.19
N SER A 70 -1.11 9.07 9.49
CA SER A 70 -0.07 8.24 10.11
C SER A 70 -0.05 6.79 9.58
N LEU A 71 -1.20 6.26 9.17
CA LEU A 71 -1.27 4.94 8.53
C LEU A 71 -0.71 4.99 7.11
N ALA A 72 -0.95 6.05 6.36
CA ALA A 72 -0.33 6.24 5.05
C ALA A 72 1.21 6.33 5.17
N GLU A 73 1.72 7.10 6.13
CA GLU A 73 3.16 7.19 6.44
C GLU A 73 3.76 5.84 6.82
N ARG A 74 3.06 5.06 7.66
CA ARG A 74 3.46 3.70 8.01
C ARG A 74 3.61 2.82 6.79
N GLY A 75 2.67 2.89 5.86
CA GLY A 75 2.70 2.11 4.64
C GLY A 75 3.87 2.50 3.72
N VAL A 76 4.08 3.79 3.49
CA VAL A 76 5.23 4.30 2.73
C VAL A 76 6.55 3.82 3.35
N LYS A 77 6.68 3.92 4.68
CA LYS A 77 7.86 3.44 5.40
C LYS A 77 8.08 1.94 5.21
N ALA A 78 7.04 1.12 5.38
CA ALA A 78 7.15 -0.33 5.22
C ALA A 78 7.57 -0.72 3.80
N LEU A 79 6.97 -0.10 2.79
CA LEU A 79 7.33 -0.32 1.38
C LEU A 79 8.79 0.07 1.09
N SER A 80 9.26 1.18 1.65
CA SER A 80 10.63 1.68 1.43
C SER A 80 11.72 0.92 2.20
N THR A 81 11.34 0.12 3.22
CA THR A 81 12.33 -0.55 4.08
C THR A 81 12.20 -2.06 4.05
N VAL A 82 11.09 -2.62 4.55
CA VAL A 82 10.94 -4.07 4.73
C VAL A 82 10.71 -4.78 3.39
N PHE A 83 9.91 -4.18 2.51
CA PHE A 83 9.57 -4.78 1.23
C PHE A 83 10.56 -4.45 0.11
N HIS A 84 11.40 -3.44 0.29
CA HIS A 84 12.45 -3.12 -0.69
C HIS A 84 13.61 -4.10 -0.58
N ASP A 85 14.09 -4.59 -1.73
CA ASP A 85 15.26 -5.43 -1.82
C ASP A 85 16.49 -4.57 -2.11
N ASP A 86 17.25 -4.26 -1.07
CA ASP A 86 18.44 -3.41 -1.15
C ASP A 86 19.59 -4.04 -1.96
N ASP A 87 19.63 -5.38 -2.03
CA ASP A 87 20.70 -6.10 -2.72
C ASP A 87 20.46 -6.20 -4.23
N HIS A 88 19.21 -6.44 -4.64
CA HIS A 88 18.87 -6.69 -6.05
C HIS A 88 17.88 -5.66 -6.63
N GLY A 89 17.42 -4.73 -5.83
CA GLY A 89 16.42 -3.71 -6.21
C GLY A 89 15.02 -4.29 -6.41
N GLY A 90 14.03 -3.39 -6.38
CA GLY A 90 12.62 -3.75 -6.48
C GLY A 90 12.02 -4.18 -5.14
N PHE A 91 10.81 -4.73 -5.22
CA PHE A 91 10.03 -5.04 -4.03
C PHE A 91 9.71 -6.54 -3.99
N PHE A 92 9.94 -7.15 -2.83
CA PHE A 92 9.53 -8.53 -2.57
C PHE A 92 8.00 -8.64 -2.62
N SER A 93 7.44 -9.72 -3.14
CA SER A 93 5.98 -9.92 -3.08
C SER A 93 5.49 -10.20 -1.67
N VAL A 94 6.29 -10.90 -0.86
CA VAL A 94 6.06 -11.13 0.58
C VAL A 94 7.27 -10.67 1.38
N ALA A 95 7.06 -10.33 2.64
CA ALA A 95 8.15 -9.91 3.52
C ALA A 95 9.20 -11.02 3.68
N PRO A 96 10.50 -10.67 3.71
CA PRO A 96 11.56 -11.64 3.96
C PRO A 96 11.32 -12.43 5.26
N GLY A 97 11.53 -13.75 5.21
CA GLY A 97 11.28 -14.66 6.33
C GLY A 97 9.88 -15.26 6.40
N PHE A 98 8.94 -14.83 5.54
CA PHE A 98 7.54 -15.31 5.53
C PHE A 98 7.18 -16.16 4.31
N GLY A 99 8.12 -16.61 3.53
CA GLY A 99 7.90 -17.44 2.35
C GLY A 99 8.94 -17.21 1.28
N ASP A 100 8.60 -17.51 0.02
CA ASP A 100 9.47 -17.22 -1.13
C ASP A 100 9.47 -15.71 -1.42
N ALA A 101 10.35 -14.99 -0.74
CA ALA A 101 10.56 -13.56 -0.95
C ALA A 101 11.25 -13.23 -2.29
N GLY A 102 11.85 -14.25 -2.95
CA GLY A 102 12.57 -14.05 -4.22
C GLY A 102 11.68 -13.65 -5.40
N ASN A 103 10.39 -13.94 -5.33
CA ASN A 103 9.45 -13.55 -6.37
C ASN A 103 9.17 -12.04 -6.36
N LYS A 104 9.26 -11.44 -7.55
CA LYS A 104 8.94 -10.03 -7.79
C LYS A 104 8.03 -9.93 -9.01
N SER A 105 6.86 -9.32 -8.84
CA SER A 105 5.90 -9.19 -9.92
C SER A 105 5.74 -7.74 -10.38
N ALA A 106 5.57 -7.53 -11.69
CA ALA A 106 5.23 -6.21 -12.23
C ALA A 106 3.93 -5.66 -11.61
N TYR A 107 2.99 -6.54 -11.30
CA TYR A 107 1.72 -6.19 -10.68
C TYR A 107 1.90 -5.55 -9.30
N ASP A 108 2.71 -6.14 -8.43
CA ASP A 108 3.00 -5.58 -7.11
C ASP A 108 3.70 -4.22 -7.23
N HIS A 109 4.67 -4.11 -8.15
CA HIS A 109 5.39 -2.87 -8.41
C HIS A 109 4.48 -1.75 -8.93
N ALA A 110 3.49 -2.08 -9.78
CA ALA A 110 2.49 -1.12 -10.23
C ALA A 110 1.64 -0.58 -9.07
N PHE A 111 1.27 -1.43 -8.11
CA PHE A 111 0.56 -0.98 -6.91
C PHE A 111 1.44 -0.17 -5.95
N VAL A 112 2.74 -0.48 -5.85
CA VAL A 112 3.68 0.37 -5.11
C VAL A 112 3.75 1.76 -5.74
N LEU A 113 3.89 1.84 -7.07
CA LEU A 113 3.93 3.12 -7.78
C LEU A 113 2.62 3.90 -7.60
N LEU A 114 1.45 3.25 -7.69
CA LEU A 114 0.15 3.88 -7.45
C LEU A 114 0.07 4.46 -6.04
N ALA A 115 0.45 3.68 -5.03
CA ALA A 115 0.43 4.12 -3.64
C ALA A 115 1.41 5.27 -3.40
N ALA A 116 2.64 5.15 -3.90
CA ALA A 116 3.68 6.15 -3.76
C ALA A 116 3.32 7.48 -4.42
N SER A 117 2.83 7.45 -5.67
CA SER A 117 2.42 8.65 -6.41
C SER A 117 1.24 9.36 -5.74
N THR A 118 0.29 8.59 -5.21
CA THR A 118 -0.84 9.15 -4.45
C THR A 118 -0.37 9.78 -3.15
N ALA A 119 0.52 9.10 -2.42
CA ALA A 119 1.12 9.60 -1.18
C ALA A 119 1.96 10.86 -1.43
N GLN A 120 2.78 10.89 -2.49
CA GLN A 120 3.54 12.06 -2.93
C GLN A 120 2.62 13.26 -3.18
N SER A 121 1.53 13.06 -3.94
CA SER A 121 0.58 14.13 -4.24
C SER A 121 -0.11 14.72 -3.01
N HIS A 122 -0.04 14.03 -1.88
CA HIS A 122 -0.59 14.47 -0.60
C HIS A 122 0.50 14.89 0.42
N GLY A 123 1.77 14.87 0.03
CA GLY A 123 2.87 15.30 0.88
C GLY A 123 3.24 14.32 2.00
N ILE A 124 2.93 13.03 1.82
CA ILE A 124 3.32 11.99 2.78
C ILE A 124 4.84 11.83 2.78
N ILE A 125 5.43 11.84 3.96
CA ILE A 125 6.88 11.77 4.15
C ILE A 125 7.47 10.50 3.54
N GLY A 126 8.53 10.64 2.73
CA GLY A 126 9.24 9.54 2.09
C GLY A 126 8.62 9.05 0.77
N ALA A 127 7.46 9.60 0.38
CA ALA A 127 6.79 9.18 -0.84
C ALA A 127 7.55 9.54 -2.12
N ASP A 128 8.27 10.67 -2.15
CA ASP A 128 9.08 11.08 -3.30
C ASP A 128 10.13 10.03 -3.66
N ALA A 129 10.91 9.60 -2.67
CA ALA A 129 11.94 8.57 -2.86
C ALA A 129 11.34 7.22 -3.28
N LEU A 130 10.16 6.88 -2.74
CA LEU A 130 9.47 5.65 -3.10
C LEU A 130 8.95 5.67 -4.55
N VAL A 131 8.47 6.83 -5.04
CA VAL A 131 8.08 7.01 -6.46
C VAL A 131 9.29 6.78 -7.36
N ASP A 132 10.42 7.43 -7.08
CA ASP A 132 11.64 7.31 -7.88
C ASP A 132 12.12 5.85 -7.93
N THR A 133 12.13 5.17 -6.79
CA THR A 133 12.50 3.76 -6.69
C THR A 133 11.56 2.85 -7.48
N ALA A 134 10.24 3.04 -7.35
CA ALA A 134 9.25 2.22 -8.03
C ALA A 134 9.30 2.43 -9.55
N LEU A 135 9.41 3.67 -10.03
CA LEU A 135 9.56 3.99 -11.47
C LEU A 135 10.83 3.40 -12.05
N SER A 136 11.98 3.63 -11.40
CA SER A 136 13.26 3.10 -11.83
C SER A 136 13.21 1.56 -11.95
N THR A 137 12.61 0.90 -10.97
CA THR A 137 12.49 -0.56 -10.98
C THR A 137 11.57 -1.06 -12.09
N LEU A 138 10.41 -0.43 -12.29
CA LEU A 138 9.49 -0.81 -13.38
C LEU A 138 10.18 -0.73 -14.74
N PHE A 139 10.84 0.38 -15.03
CA PHE A 139 11.52 0.55 -16.30
C PHE A 139 12.74 -0.37 -16.47
N SER A 140 13.53 -0.58 -15.44
CA SER A 140 14.75 -1.39 -15.57
C SER A 140 14.51 -2.90 -15.59
N ARG A 141 13.41 -3.38 -15.01
CA ARG A 141 13.19 -4.81 -14.81
C ARG A 141 12.00 -5.38 -15.58
N PHE A 142 10.95 -4.58 -15.80
CA PHE A 142 9.69 -5.08 -16.36
C PHE A 142 9.35 -4.48 -17.71
N TRP A 143 9.95 -3.35 -18.09
CA TRP A 143 9.72 -2.77 -19.41
C TRP A 143 10.32 -3.63 -20.51
N ARG A 144 9.49 -3.99 -21.46
CA ARG A 144 9.87 -4.71 -22.68
C ARG A 144 9.80 -3.73 -23.86
N GLU A 145 10.95 -3.16 -24.24
CA GLU A 145 11.05 -2.17 -25.30
C GLU A 145 10.61 -2.74 -26.65
N ASP A 146 10.92 -4.01 -26.92
CA ASP A 146 10.55 -4.73 -28.12
C ASP A 146 9.03 -4.88 -28.30
N LEU A 147 8.27 -4.88 -27.21
CA LEU A 147 6.82 -5.04 -27.21
C LEU A 147 6.08 -3.74 -26.79
N GLY A 148 6.76 -2.75 -26.23
CA GLY A 148 6.14 -1.54 -25.71
C GLY A 148 5.23 -1.78 -24.50
N ILE A 149 5.52 -2.77 -23.66
CA ILE A 149 4.72 -3.17 -22.49
C ILE A 149 5.58 -3.42 -21.25
N PHE A 150 4.92 -3.42 -20.10
CA PHE A 150 5.46 -3.89 -18.83
C PHE A 150 5.14 -5.35 -18.57
#